data_e49a7eecd7f5b6a15e745d471b0cb1c8
#
_entry.id   e49a7eecd7f5b6a15e745d471b0cb1c8
#
_cell.length_a   1.000
_cell.length_b   1.000
_cell.length_c   1.000
_cell.angle_alpha   90.00
_cell.angle_beta   90.00
_cell.angle_gamma   90.00
#
_symmetry.space_group_name_H-M   'P 1'
#
loop_
_entity.id
_entity.type
_entity.pdbx_description
1 polymer ?
#
loop_
_entity_poly.entity_id
_entity_poly.type
_entity_poly.pdbx_seq_one_letter_code
_entity_poly.pdbx_strand_id
1 'polypeptide(L)'
;MVQKSLAIVLNRFSYGESSIITKCFLKDYGKISFIVHGAKNKKNFKNSYFQPGNYLELLFYYRTNRNLQTISKATFQNQWVSIHKDFIKISYVMAIVELADKCTSEIDKNEDLFNELINAISLI
;
A
#
# COMPACT_ATOMS: atom_id res chain seq x y z
N MET A 1 13.75 -12.37 -8.23
CA MET A 1 12.52 -13.19 -8.32
C MET A 1 11.31 -12.32 -8.07
N VAL A 2 10.29 -12.46 -8.91
CA VAL A 2 9.07 -11.68 -8.79
C VAL A 2 8.10 -12.39 -7.84
N GLN A 3 7.56 -11.65 -6.88
CA GLN A 3 6.57 -12.13 -5.94
C GLN A 3 5.26 -11.37 -6.16
N LYS A 4 4.17 -11.97 -5.69
CA LYS A 4 2.84 -11.38 -5.78
C LYS A 4 2.15 -11.43 -4.42
N SER A 5 1.51 -10.34 -4.02
CA SER A 5 0.70 -10.32 -2.79
C SER A 5 -0.34 -9.22 -2.87
N LEU A 6 -1.45 -9.44 -2.16
CA LEU A 6 -2.39 -8.37 -1.86
C LEU A 6 -1.78 -7.43 -0.82
N ALA A 7 -2.12 -6.16 -0.92
CA ALA A 7 -1.52 -5.13 -0.09
C ALA A 7 -2.47 -3.98 0.15
N ILE A 8 -2.35 -3.38 1.34
CA ILE A 8 -2.95 -2.10 1.68
C ILE A 8 -1.84 -1.07 1.77
N VAL A 9 -2.00 0.06 1.11
CA VAL A 9 -1.06 1.17 1.20
C VAL A 9 -1.22 1.86 2.55
N LEU A 10 -0.15 1.95 3.32
CA LEU A 10 -0.17 2.58 4.64
C LEU A 10 0.21 4.06 4.57
N ASN A 11 1.28 4.36 3.85
CA ASN A 11 1.70 5.74 3.65
C ASN A 11 2.59 5.84 2.42
N ARG A 12 2.90 7.07 2.05
CA ARG A 12 3.84 7.36 0.98
C ARG A 12 4.47 8.72 1.18
N PHE A 13 5.65 8.91 0.63
CA PHE A 13 6.30 10.21 0.62
C PHE A 13 7.21 10.34 -0.60
N SER A 14 7.46 11.58 -1.00
CA SER A 14 8.29 11.88 -2.16
C SER A 14 9.74 11.48 -1.92
N TYR A 15 10.39 10.94 -2.95
CA TYR A 15 11.80 10.57 -2.90
C TYR A 15 12.46 10.98 -4.21
N GLY A 16 13.38 11.96 -4.14
CA GLY A 16 13.99 12.51 -5.33
C GLY A 16 12.99 13.28 -6.18
N GLU A 17 13.30 13.44 -7.46
CA GLU A 17 12.48 14.26 -8.36
C GLU A 17 11.26 13.54 -8.92
N SER A 18 11.36 12.22 -9.11
CA SER A 18 10.31 11.48 -9.84
C SER A 18 9.83 10.23 -9.12
N SER A 19 10.39 9.90 -7.96
CA SER A 19 10.05 8.65 -7.26
C SER A 19 9.27 8.92 -5.99
N ILE A 20 8.63 7.87 -5.49
CA ILE A 20 8.03 7.87 -4.15
C ILE A 20 8.52 6.63 -3.39
N ILE A 21 8.54 6.73 -2.07
CA ILE A 21 8.68 5.58 -1.19
C ILE A 21 7.32 5.36 -0.55
N THR A 22 6.84 4.11 -0.58
CA THR A 22 5.55 3.75 -0.02
C THR A 22 5.70 2.56 0.92
N LYS A 23 5.04 2.62 2.07
CA LYS A 23 4.92 1.47 2.96
C LYS A 23 3.58 0.81 2.71
N CYS A 24 3.61 -0.50 2.50
CA CYS A 24 2.41 -1.29 2.28
C CYS A 24 2.38 -2.44 3.27
N PHE A 25 1.16 -2.79 3.71
CA PHE A 25 0.96 -3.97 4.53
C PHE A 25 0.48 -5.09 3.62
N LEU A 26 1.33 -6.11 3.47
CA LEU A 26 1.10 -7.21 2.54
C LEU A 26 0.51 -8.40 3.28
N LYS A 27 -0.47 -9.04 2.66
CA LYS A 27 -1.11 -10.23 3.24
C LYS A 27 -0.11 -11.33 3.54
N ASP A 28 0.82 -11.58 2.61
CA ASP A 28 1.71 -12.71 2.69
C ASP A 28 3.11 -12.39 3.24
N TYR A 29 3.41 -11.13 3.49
CA TYR A 29 4.77 -10.70 3.88
C TYR A 29 4.82 -9.75 5.07
N GLY A 30 3.69 -9.15 5.46
CA GLY A 30 3.71 -8.09 6.46
C GLY A 30 4.05 -6.74 5.86
N LYS A 31 4.62 -5.86 6.65
CA LYS A 31 4.88 -4.48 6.23
C LYS A 31 6.19 -4.41 5.46
N ILE A 32 6.14 -3.91 4.23
CA ILE A 32 7.30 -3.74 3.37
C ILE A 32 7.33 -2.31 2.82
N SER A 33 8.53 -1.73 2.76
CA SER A 33 8.75 -0.44 2.11
C SER A 33 9.20 -0.66 0.68
N PHE A 34 8.61 0.09 -0.24
CA PHE A 34 8.89 0.01 -1.67
C PHE A 34 9.33 1.36 -2.21
N ILE A 35 10.19 1.31 -3.22
CA ILE A 35 10.44 2.47 -4.06
C ILE A 35 9.69 2.29 -5.38
N VAL A 36 9.01 3.34 -5.83
CA VAL A 36 8.28 3.35 -7.09
C VAL A 36 8.90 4.43 -7.97
N HIS A 37 9.67 3.99 -8.96
CA HIS A 37 10.36 4.89 -9.85
C HIS A 37 9.39 5.52 -10.85
N GLY A 38 9.59 6.81 -11.11
CA GLY A 38 8.76 7.55 -12.07
C GLY A 38 7.32 7.79 -11.62
N ALA A 39 7.02 7.58 -10.34
CA ALA A 39 5.65 7.70 -9.84
C ALA A 39 5.09 9.12 -9.94
N LYS A 40 5.97 10.13 -9.93
CA LYS A 40 5.55 11.52 -10.04
C LYS A 40 5.42 12.00 -11.49
N ASN A 41 5.75 11.15 -12.45
CA ASN A 41 5.59 11.49 -13.86
C ASN A 41 4.11 11.52 -14.19
N LYS A 42 3.62 12.66 -14.71
CA LYS A 42 2.22 12.87 -15.04
C LYS A 42 1.67 11.89 -16.06
N LYS A 43 2.55 11.26 -16.85
CA LYS A 43 2.13 10.37 -17.95
C LYS A 43 1.81 8.94 -17.49
N ASN A 44 2.23 8.51 -16.30
CA ASN A 44 2.07 7.09 -15.93
C ASN A 44 1.16 6.81 -14.75
N PHE A 45 0.55 7.81 -14.16
CA PHE A 45 -0.48 7.69 -13.10
C PHE A 45 -0.13 6.80 -11.90
N LYS A 46 1.12 6.33 -11.78
CA LYS A 46 1.52 5.46 -10.67
C LYS A 46 1.27 6.10 -9.31
N ASN A 47 1.40 7.42 -9.25
CA ASN A 47 1.22 8.16 -8.01
C ASN A 47 -0.17 7.94 -7.39
N SER A 48 -1.22 7.86 -8.22
CA SER A 48 -2.59 7.70 -7.74
C SER A 48 -2.87 6.33 -7.16
N TYR A 49 -2.10 5.31 -7.55
CA TYR A 49 -2.25 3.96 -7.03
C TYR A 49 -1.84 3.87 -5.56
N PHE A 50 -0.88 4.70 -5.13
CA PHE A 50 -0.25 4.59 -3.83
C PHE A 50 -0.78 5.61 -2.83
N GLN A 51 -2.07 5.92 -2.90
CA GLN A 51 -2.74 6.70 -1.85
C GLN A 51 -3.00 5.80 -0.64
N PRO A 52 -2.79 6.31 0.59
CA PRO A 52 -3.06 5.50 1.79
C PRO A 52 -4.48 4.95 1.78
N GLY A 53 -4.59 3.68 2.14
CA GLY A 53 -5.86 2.96 2.16
C GLY A 53 -6.22 2.25 0.87
N ASN A 54 -5.47 2.46 -0.21
CA ASN A 54 -5.73 1.74 -1.45
C ASN A 54 -5.43 0.26 -1.29
N TYR A 55 -6.32 -0.56 -1.86
CA TYR A 55 -6.21 -2.02 -1.82
C TYR A 55 -5.76 -2.51 -3.18
N LEU A 56 -4.53 -3.05 -3.22
CA LEU A 56 -3.84 -3.37 -4.45
C LEU A 56 -3.38 -4.83 -4.47
N GLU A 57 -3.18 -5.34 -5.68
CA GLU A 57 -2.36 -6.51 -5.91
C GLU A 57 -1.02 -6.03 -6.44
N LEU A 58 0.07 -6.39 -5.77
CA LEU A 58 1.41 -5.97 -6.13
C LEU A 58 2.22 -7.13 -6.69
N LEU A 59 2.95 -6.84 -7.78
CA LEU A 59 4.06 -7.66 -8.25
C LEU A 59 5.33 -6.90 -7.92
N PHE A 60 6.27 -7.57 -7.27
CA PHE A 60 7.48 -6.89 -6.80
C PHE A 60 8.66 -7.85 -6.80
N TYR A 61 9.86 -7.25 -6.82
CA TYR A 61 11.12 -7.97 -6.71
C TYR A 61 11.51 -8.01 -5.24
N TYR A 62 11.53 -9.20 -4.64
CA TYR A 62 11.85 -9.35 -3.23
C TYR A 62 13.28 -9.80 -3.04
N ARG A 63 14.06 -9.00 -2.29
CA ARG A 63 15.44 -9.29 -1.93
C ARG A 63 15.62 -9.11 -0.43
N THR A 64 15.99 -10.17 0.27
CA THR A 64 16.06 -10.18 1.73
C THR A 64 17.13 -9.25 2.29
N ASN A 65 18.13 -8.89 1.49
CA ASN A 65 19.22 -8.02 1.93
C ASN A 65 18.97 -6.53 1.67
N ARG A 66 17.75 -6.15 1.30
CA ARG A 66 17.40 -4.75 1.02
C ARG A 66 16.29 -4.27 1.93
N ASN A 67 16.39 -3.02 2.36
CA ASN A 67 15.33 -2.36 3.14
C ASN A 67 14.20 -1.82 2.24
N LEU A 68 14.53 -1.49 0.99
CA LEU A 68 13.54 -1.04 0.02
C LEU A 68 13.45 -2.06 -1.10
N GLN A 69 12.22 -2.48 -1.40
CA GLN A 69 11.96 -3.37 -2.53
C GLN A 69 11.45 -2.55 -3.71
N THR A 70 11.47 -3.14 -4.90
CA THR A 70 11.02 -2.46 -6.11
C THR A 70 9.73 -3.06 -6.61
N ILE A 71 8.73 -2.21 -6.89
CA ILE A 71 7.46 -2.65 -7.45
C ILE A 71 7.59 -2.76 -8.96
N SER A 72 7.18 -3.92 -9.49
CA SER A 72 7.11 -4.17 -10.92
C SER A 72 5.76 -3.73 -11.48
N LYS A 73 4.67 -4.06 -10.79
CA LYS A 73 3.32 -3.75 -11.26
C LYS A 73 2.36 -3.64 -10.08
N ALA A 74 1.39 -2.75 -10.19
CA ALA A 74 0.31 -2.62 -9.22
C ALA A 74 -1.02 -2.58 -9.96
N THR A 75 -2.01 -3.29 -9.43
CA THR A 75 -3.39 -3.25 -9.94
C THR A 75 -4.33 -3.13 -8.75
N PHE A 76 -5.46 -2.45 -8.94
CA PHE A 76 -6.45 -2.35 -7.89
C PHE A 76 -7.12 -3.70 -7.66
N GLN A 77 -7.14 -4.14 -6.41
CA GLN A 77 -7.95 -5.29 -6.00
C GLN A 77 -9.39 -4.86 -5.79
N ASN A 78 -9.58 -3.68 -5.19
CA ASN A 78 -10.88 -3.05 -5.05
C ASN A 78 -10.68 -1.54 -5.01
N GLN A 79 -11.40 -0.81 -5.83
CA GLN A 79 -11.26 0.65 -5.88
C GLN A 79 -12.05 1.38 -4.80
N TRP A 80 -13.01 0.69 -4.14
CA TRP A 80 -13.86 1.29 -3.09
C TRP A 80 -14.40 2.67 -3.50
N VAL A 81 -15.06 2.73 -4.64
CA VAL A 81 -15.48 3.98 -5.27
C VAL A 81 -16.33 4.83 -4.31
N SER A 82 -17.23 4.20 -3.55
CA SER A 82 -18.08 4.93 -2.60
C SER A 82 -17.30 5.61 -1.48
N ILE A 83 -16.18 5.01 -1.07
CA ILE A 83 -15.30 5.60 -0.06
C ILE A 83 -14.60 6.83 -0.63
N HIS A 84 -14.05 6.71 -1.82
CA HIS A 84 -13.29 7.79 -2.43
C HIS A 84 -14.14 9.02 -2.79
N LYS A 85 -15.45 8.88 -2.86
CA LYS A 85 -16.38 9.97 -3.12
C LYS A 85 -16.86 10.68 -1.85
N ASP A 86 -16.51 10.18 -0.68
CA ASP A 86 -17.00 10.69 0.59
C ASP A 86 -15.83 11.10 1.48
N PHE A 87 -15.70 12.39 1.70
CA PHE A 87 -14.59 12.94 2.49
C PHE A 87 -14.53 12.38 3.90
N ILE A 88 -15.70 12.17 4.53
CA ILE A 88 -15.76 11.62 5.90
C ILE A 88 -15.26 10.18 5.91
N LYS A 89 -15.69 9.38 4.93
CA LYS A 89 -15.23 7.99 4.81
C LYS A 89 -13.73 7.91 4.57
N ILE A 90 -13.18 8.78 3.73
CA ILE A 90 -11.75 8.86 3.51
C ILE A 90 -11.01 9.12 4.82
N SER A 91 -11.54 10.04 5.64
CA SER A 91 -10.93 10.37 6.94
C SER A 91 -10.88 9.16 7.87
N TYR A 92 -11.93 8.34 7.88
CA TYR A 92 -11.95 7.11 8.67
C TYR A 92 -10.91 6.10 8.16
N VAL A 93 -10.81 5.93 6.85
CA VAL A 93 -9.82 5.03 6.25
C VAL A 93 -8.41 5.48 6.62
N MET A 94 -8.14 6.77 6.53
CA MET A 94 -6.82 7.32 6.86
C MET A 94 -6.46 7.05 8.33
N ALA A 95 -7.41 7.21 9.23
CA ALA A 95 -7.19 6.93 10.66
C ALA A 95 -6.90 5.46 10.92
N ILE A 96 -7.66 4.56 10.28
CA ILE A 96 -7.49 3.11 10.42
C ILE A 96 -6.10 2.70 9.91
N VAL A 97 -5.72 3.21 8.76
CA VAL A 97 -4.45 2.87 8.12
C VAL A 97 -3.27 3.38 8.96
N GLU A 98 -3.37 4.58 9.51
CA GLU A 98 -2.32 5.12 10.37
C GLU A 98 -2.18 4.29 11.65
N LEU A 99 -3.29 3.87 12.24
CA LEU A 99 -3.26 3.00 13.42
C LEU A 99 -2.60 1.67 13.08
N ALA A 100 -2.96 1.08 11.95
CA ALA A 100 -2.36 -0.19 11.52
C ALA A 100 -0.86 -0.05 11.31
N ASP A 101 -0.40 1.07 10.74
CA ASP A 101 1.02 1.32 10.54
C ASP A 101 1.77 1.36 11.89
N LYS A 102 1.19 2.01 12.89
CA LYS A 102 1.82 2.14 14.20
C LYS A 102 1.79 0.85 15.02
N CYS A 103 0.84 -0.04 14.74
CA CYS A 103 0.68 -1.29 15.49
C CYS A 103 1.43 -2.47 14.89
N THR A 104 2.09 -2.30 13.75
CA THR A 104 2.76 -3.40 13.05
C THR A 104 4.26 -3.16 12.97
N SER A 105 5.02 -4.27 13.01
CA SER A 105 6.46 -4.27 12.75
C SER A 105 6.73 -4.61 11.29
N GLU A 106 7.88 -4.22 10.80
CA GLU A 106 8.26 -4.52 9.42
C GLU A 106 8.49 -6.01 9.21
N ILE A 107 8.05 -6.51 8.06
CA ILE A 107 8.25 -7.90 7.60
C ILE A 107 7.76 -8.93 8.62
N ASP A 108 6.68 -8.61 9.30
CA ASP A 108 6.04 -9.53 10.23
C ASP A 108 4.69 -9.93 9.64
N LYS A 109 4.67 -11.09 8.98
CA LYS A 109 3.44 -11.59 8.35
C LYS A 109 2.34 -11.76 9.39
N ASN A 110 1.21 -11.10 9.15
CA ASN A 110 0.04 -11.23 10.01
C ASN A 110 -1.22 -11.21 9.14
N GLU A 111 -1.56 -12.37 8.61
CA GLU A 111 -2.68 -12.52 7.69
C GLU A 111 -4.01 -12.21 8.38
N ASP A 112 -4.15 -12.56 9.65
CA ASP A 112 -5.38 -12.29 10.39
C ASP A 112 -5.61 -10.79 10.53
N LEU A 113 -4.56 -10.03 10.88
CA LEU A 113 -4.66 -8.59 10.98
C LEU A 113 -4.95 -7.97 9.62
N PHE A 114 -4.33 -8.48 8.56
CA PHE A 114 -4.59 -8.02 7.20
C PHE A 114 -6.07 -8.18 6.85
N ASN A 115 -6.63 -9.37 7.11
CA ASN A 115 -8.05 -9.64 6.81
C ASN A 115 -8.98 -8.75 7.64
N GLU A 116 -8.65 -8.51 8.91
CA GLU A 116 -9.42 -7.62 9.77
C GLU A 116 -9.38 -6.18 9.25
N LEU A 117 -8.24 -5.73 8.76
CA LEU A 117 -8.10 -4.40 8.19
C LEU A 117 -8.96 -4.23 6.94
N ILE A 118 -8.94 -5.22 6.05
CA ILE A 118 -9.79 -5.21 4.86
C ILE A 118 -11.27 -5.18 5.25
N ASN A 119 -11.67 -6.00 6.22
CA ASN A 119 -13.06 -6.03 6.69
C ASN A 119 -13.46 -4.69 7.29
N ALA A 120 -12.62 -4.08 8.10
CA ALA A 120 -12.92 -2.80 8.72
C ALA A 120 -13.14 -1.71 7.67
N ILE A 121 -12.28 -1.64 6.66
CA ILE A 121 -12.42 -0.65 5.60
C ILE A 121 -13.67 -0.91 4.77
N SER A 122 -13.94 -2.18 4.48
CA SER A 122 -15.11 -2.57 3.67
C SER A 122 -16.45 -2.21 4.33
N LEU A 123 -16.47 -2.09 5.66
CA LEU A 123 -17.67 -1.73 6.41
C LEU A 123 -17.94 -0.21 6.43
N ILE A 124 -17.00 0.60 6.03
CA ILE A 124 -17.16 2.03 5.95
C ILE A 124 -18.03 2.40 4.75
#